data_a611c0a24c859bfb9ec6a03807fab96f
#
_entry.id   a611c0a24c859bfb9ec6a03807fab96f
#
_cell.length_a   1.000
_cell.length_b   1.000
_cell.length_c   1.000
_cell.angle_alpha   90.00
_cell.angle_beta   90.00
_cell.angle_gamma   90.00
#
_symmetry.space_group_name_H-M   'P 1'
#
loop_
_entity.id
_entity.type
_entity.pdbx_description
1 polymer ?
#
loop_
_entity_poly.entity_id
_entity_poly.type
_entity_poly.pdbx_seq_one_letter_code
_entity_poly.pdbx_strand_id
1 'polypeptide(L)'
;MKSNRSSTEQCKDSEPDDLELLPEDIALDIVYEDAELLIVNKPAGMVVHPASGVRNGTLVNALLFHCGKSLSGIGGVKRPGIVHRIDKDTSGLLVVAKTDLAFAGLASQFHQHSVDRKYLAFVHGTLSQFDRKLKKVSGVVFESDGRIRVSGRIGRHKLHRKKMAVLENLGRHAVTRILVTKSFGTKDSKIASLIECQLETGRTHQIRVHLHHLGHSIIGDQTYGNTKKGNLHKFKQINQTIDNLKRQALHAATLGFFHPKTNEWLSFSSKVPADMATLYYSLDQLNKND
;
A
#
# COMPACT_ATOMS: atom_id res chain seq x y z
N MET A 1 45.09 -35.11 -29.86
CA MET A 1 44.71 -33.91 -30.64
C MET A 1 43.21 -33.89 -30.85
N LYS A 2 42.51 -33.01 -30.16
CA LYS A 2 41.36 -32.18 -30.58
C LYS A 2 40.76 -31.56 -29.32
N SER A 3 41.04 -30.29 -29.15
CA SER A 3 40.51 -29.43 -28.13
C SER A 3 39.05 -29.09 -28.44
N ASN A 4 38.17 -29.31 -27.51
CA ASN A 4 36.84 -28.72 -27.52
C ASN A 4 36.78 -27.60 -26.47
N ARG A 5 36.77 -26.35 -26.93
CA ARG A 5 36.44 -25.17 -26.17
C ARG A 5 34.91 -25.12 -26.06
N SER A 6 34.38 -25.27 -24.87
CA SER A 6 33.00 -24.90 -24.56
C SER A 6 32.99 -23.44 -24.18
N SER A 7 32.44 -22.60 -25.04
CA SER A 7 32.08 -21.22 -24.78
C SER A 7 30.84 -21.17 -23.90
N THR A 8 31.04 -20.87 -22.65
CA THR A 8 29.97 -20.44 -21.75
C THR A 8 29.61 -18.99 -22.09
N GLU A 9 28.53 -18.80 -22.87
CA GLU A 9 27.88 -17.52 -23.00
C GLU A 9 27.20 -17.18 -21.66
N GLN A 10 27.84 -16.26 -20.93
CA GLN A 10 27.21 -15.55 -19.83
C GLN A 10 26.14 -14.63 -20.43
N CYS A 11 24.85 -14.95 -20.26
CA CYS A 11 23.78 -13.99 -20.37
C CYS A 11 24.01 -12.91 -19.32
N LYS A 12 24.64 -11.81 -19.71
CA LYS A 12 24.57 -10.55 -19.00
C LYS A 12 23.13 -10.10 -19.09
N ASP A 13 22.41 -10.15 -17.95
CA ASP A 13 21.20 -9.35 -17.78
C ASP A 13 21.64 -7.89 -17.96
N SER A 14 21.39 -7.34 -19.14
CA SER A 14 21.56 -5.93 -19.42
C SER A 14 20.65 -5.17 -18.48
N GLU A 15 21.24 -4.36 -17.58
CA GLU A 15 20.48 -3.32 -16.88
C GLU A 15 19.74 -2.51 -17.93
N PRO A 16 18.44 -2.21 -17.72
CA PRO A 16 17.71 -1.41 -18.71
C PRO A 16 18.34 -0.03 -18.76
N ASP A 17 18.65 0.41 -19.99
CA ASP A 17 19.18 1.69 -20.40
C ASP A 17 18.77 2.87 -19.50
N ASP A 18 19.61 3.88 -19.43
CA ASP A 18 19.38 5.18 -18.83
C ASP A 18 18.04 5.75 -19.29
N LEU A 19 17.01 5.43 -18.52
CA LEU A 19 15.67 5.97 -18.73
C LEU A 19 15.68 7.42 -18.25
N GLU A 20 15.81 8.33 -19.20
CA GLU A 20 15.57 9.74 -18.96
C GLU A 20 14.13 9.91 -18.47
N LEU A 21 13.96 10.42 -17.25
CA LEU A 21 12.66 10.74 -16.69
C LEU A 21 12.17 12.06 -17.30
N LEU A 22 11.17 11.98 -18.14
CA LEU A 22 10.60 13.17 -18.77
C LEU A 22 9.47 13.75 -17.91
N PRO A 23 9.41 15.09 -17.74
CA PRO A 23 8.27 15.78 -17.17
C PRO A 23 7.01 15.53 -18.01
N GLU A 24 5.87 15.26 -17.35
CA GLU A 24 4.58 15.10 -18.01
C GLU A 24 3.51 15.95 -17.33
N ASP A 25 2.70 16.67 -18.11
CA ASP A 25 1.58 17.47 -17.61
C ASP A 25 0.42 16.55 -17.20
N ILE A 26 0.54 16.02 -15.97
CA ILE A 26 -0.47 15.17 -15.34
C ILE A 26 -0.97 15.89 -14.10
N ALA A 27 -2.29 16.12 -14.03
CA ALA A 27 -2.92 16.78 -12.89
C ALA A 27 -2.63 16.04 -11.57
N LEU A 28 -2.18 16.79 -10.56
CA LEU A 28 -1.94 16.32 -9.20
C LEU A 28 -3.01 16.85 -8.25
N ASP A 29 -3.56 15.97 -7.42
CA ASP A 29 -4.40 16.36 -6.27
C ASP A 29 -3.47 16.71 -5.10
N ILE A 30 -3.08 18.00 -5.02
CA ILE A 30 -2.16 18.54 -4.01
C ILE A 30 -2.96 18.92 -2.77
N VAL A 31 -2.66 18.26 -1.65
CA VAL A 31 -3.30 18.50 -0.35
C VAL A 31 -2.59 19.61 0.43
N TYR A 32 -1.28 19.69 0.28
CA TYR A 32 -0.42 20.70 0.91
C TYR A 32 0.86 20.86 0.13
N GLU A 33 1.39 22.07 0.09
CA GLU A 33 2.68 22.36 -0.50
C GLU A 33 3.33 23.57 0.18
N ASP A 34 4.64 23.48 0.44
CA ASP A 34 5.48 24.59 0.85
C ASP A 34 6.82 24.60 0.08
N ALA A 35 7.83 25.30 0.58
CA ALA A 35 9.15 25.35 -0.06
C ALA A 35 9.91 24.02 0.04
N GLU A 36 9.64 23.20 1.07
CA GLU A 36 10.41 22.02 1.42
C GLU A 36 9.78 20.72 0.93
N LEU A 37 8.45 20.61 0.96
CA LEU A 37 7.74 19.37 0.69
C LEU A 37 6.36 19.60 0.05
N LEU A 38 5.81 18.50 -0.44
CA LEU A 38 4.51 18.43 -1.10
C LEU A 38 3.77 17.19 -0.61
N ILE A 39 2.46 17.30 -0.32
CA ILE A 39 1.57 16.18 -0.01
C ILE A 39 0.61 15.98 -1.17
N VAL A 40 0.63 14.80 -1.75
CA VAL A 40 -0.25 14.43 -2.87
C VAL A 40 -1.24 13.37 -2.42
N ASN A 41 -2.50 13.52 -2.79
CA ASN A 41 -3.49 12.45 -2.72
C ASN A 41 -3.45 11.67 -4.04
N LYS A 42 -2.61 10.63 -4.10
CA LYS A 42 -2.40 9.83 -5.31
C LYS A 42 -3.65 9.06 -5.72
N PRO A 43 -4.13 9.17 -6.96
CA PRO A 43 -5.21 8.32 -7.43
C PRO A 43 -4.79 6.83 -7.51
N ALA A 44 -5.76 5.93 -7.45
CA ALA A 44 -5.54 4.53 -7.81
C ALA A 44 -5.20 4.40 -9.32
N GLY A 45 -4.43 3.39 -9.67
CA GLY A 45 -3.97 3.17 -11.06
C GLY A 45 -2.65 3.87 -11.41
N MET A 46 -2.26 4.93 -10.68
CA MET A 46 -1.00 5.63 -10.91
C MET A 46 0.16 4.93 -10.18
N VAL A 47 1.24 4.63 -10.92
CA VAL A 47 2.51 4.13 -10.35
C VAL A 47 3.30 5.31 -9.77
N VAL A 48 3.98 5.12 -8.65
CA VAL A 48 4.75 6.21 -8.01
C VAL A 48 5.98 6.59 -8.83
N HIS A 49 6.75 5.61 -9.31
CA HIS A 49 7.97 5.83 -10.10
C HIS A 49 8.09 4.78 -11.18
N PRO A 50 8.80 5.04 -12.29
CA PRO A 50 9.01 4.07 -13.36
C PRO A 50 9.49 2.72 -12.86
N ALA A 51 8.95 1.68 -13.46
CA ALA A 51 9.23 0.28 -13.15
C ALA A 51 9.14 -0.56 -14.42
N SER A 52 9.56 -1.82 -14.35
CA SER A 52 9.43 -2.75 -15.49
C SER A 52 7.99 -2.76 -16.03
N GLY A 53 7.83 -2.40 -17.29
CA GLY A 53 6.54 -2.32 -17.99
C GLY A 53 5.77 -1.00 -17.82
N VAL A 54 6.26 -0.03 -17.02
CA VAL A 54 5.66 1.32 -16.88
C VAL A 54 6.78 2.35 -16.90
N ARG A 55 6.96 3.03 -18.02
CA ARG A 55 8.02 4.02 -18.19
C ARG A 55 7.53 5.46 -17.96
N ASN A 56 6.28 5.74 -18.35
CA ASN A 56 5.66 7.06 -18.37
C ASN A 56 4.35 7.05 -17.55
N GLY A 57 3.72 8.21 -17.38
CA GLY A 57 2.45 8.34 -16.67
C GLY A 57 2.57 8.07 -15.16
N THR A 58 3.74 8.24 -14.59
CA THR A 58 3.98 8.00 -13.17
C THR A 58 3.85 9.28 -12.35
N LEU A 59 3.69 9.13 -11.03
CA LEU A 59 3.70 10.29 -10.13
C LEU A 59 4.99 11.11 -10.28
N VAL A 60 6.14 10.46 -10.47
CA VAL A 60 7.42 11.16 -10.66
C VAL A 60 7.42 12.01 -11.94
N ASN A 61 6.84 11.53 -13.05
CA ASN A 61 6.72 12.34 -14.27
C ASN A 61 5.88 13.61 -14.02
N ALA A 62 4.75 13.48 -13.31
CA ALA A 62 3.91 14.61 -12.92
C ALA A 62 4.64 15.60 -11.98
N LEU A 63 5.40 15.06 -11.00
CA LEU A 63 6.18 15.87 -10.06
C LEU A 63 7.31 16.63 -10.75
N LEU A 64 7.98 16.04 -11.72
CA LEU A 64 9.00 16.72 -12.51
C LEU A 64 8.41 17.89 -13.31
N PHE A 65 7.19 17.75 -13.81
CA PHE A 65 6.49 18.85 -14.49
C PHE A 65 6.10 19.94 -13.49
N HIS A 66 5.48 19.57 -12.36
CA HIS A 66 4.99 20.52 -11.36
C HIS A 66 6.12 21.25 -10.62
N CYS A 67 7.12 20.52 -10.11
CA CYS A 67 8.20 21.08 -9.29
C CYS A 67 9.41 21.57 -10.10
N GLY A 68 9.56 21.10 -11.34
CA GLY A 68 10.72 21.45 -12.18
C GLY A 68 12.05 21.13 -11.47
N LYS A 69 12.93 22.12 -11.44
CA LYS A 69 14.29 22.01 -10.83
C LYS A 69 14.29 21.97 -9.30
N SER A 70 13.15 22.24 -8.63
CA SER A 70 13.08 22.28 -7.16
C SER A 70 12.90 20.89 -6.54
N LEU A 71 12.69 19.85 -7.33
CA LEU A 71 12.52 18.48 -6.80
C LEU A 71 13.86 17.90 -6.36
N SER A 72 13.94 17.39 -5.10
CA SER A 72 15.17 16.82 -4.57
C SER A 72 15.74 15.70 -5.44
N GLY A 73 16.99 15.83 -5.84
CA GLY A 73 17.72 14.82 -6.63
C GLY A 73 18.30 13.67 -5.82
N ILE A 74 18.34 13.76 -4.48
CA ILE A 74 19.02 12.77 -3.60
C ILE A 74 18.41 11.36 -3.74
N GLY A 75 17.12 11.22 -4.06
CA GLY A 75 16.47 9.92 -4.33
C GLY A 75 17.06 9.19 -5.55
N GLY A 76 18.02 9.78 -6.23
CA GLY A 76 18.63 9.33 -7.48
C GLY A 76 17.75 9.65 -8.70
N VAL A 77 18.36 9.56 -9.88
CA VAL A 77 17.76 9.95 -11.17
C VAL A 77 16.37 9.32 -11.39
N LYS A 78 16.14 8.12 -10.87
CA LYS A 78 14.88 7.38 -11.08
C LYS A 78 13.78 7.66 -10.05
N ARG A 79 14.06 8.38 -8.95
CA ARG A 79 13.11 8.59 -7.83
C ARG A 79 13.27 9.96 -7.14
N PRO A 80 13.36 11.05 -7.88
CA PRO A 80 13.58 12.36 -7.28
C PRO A 80 12.46 12.67 -6.27
N GLY A 81 12.83 13.11 -5.07
CA GLY A 81 11.91 13.49 -4.00
C GLY A 81 11.12 12.37 -3.32
N ILE A 82 11.22 11.12 -3.77
CA ILE A 82 10.40 10.00 -3.29
C ILE A 82 11.05 9.33 -2.08
N VAL A 83 10.54 9.58 -0.89
CA VAL A 83 11.00 8.99 0.38
C VAL A 83 10.22 7.71 0.77
N HIS A 84 9.01 7.53 0.26
CA HIS A 84 8.20 6.31 0.43
C HIS A 84 7.29 6.08 -0.77
N ARG A 85 6.57 4.96 -0.75
CA ARG A 85 5.66 4.61 -1.84
C ARG A 85 4.43 3.89 -1.35
N ILE A 86 3.36 3.99 -2.13
CA ILE A 86 2.17 3.15 -2.05
C ILE A 86 2.01 2.38 -3.36
N ASP A 87 1.26 1.28 -3.35
CA ASP A 87 1.08 0.42 -4.52
C ASP A 87 0.33 1.17 -5.65
N LYS A 88 0.51 0.73 -6.90
CA LYS A 88 -0.15 1.30 -8.09
C LYS A 88 -1.65 1.55 -7.83
N ASP A 89 -2.36 0.52 -7.40
CA ASP A 89 -3.81 0.53 -7.25
C ASP A 89 -4.27 0.90 -5.82
N THR A 90 -3.36 1.33 -4.95
CA THR A 90 -3.66 1.96 -3.66
C THR A 90 -3.75 3.46 -3.87
N SER A 91 -4.84 4.07 -3.43
CA SER A 91 -5.05 5.52 -3.43
C SER A 91 -4.61 6.15 -2.11
N GLY A 92 -4.46 7.48 -2.06
CA GLY A 92 -4.28 8.24 -0.84
C GLY A 92 -2.95 8.97 -0.71
N LEU A 93 -2.66 9.41 0.49
CA LEU A 93 -1.63 10.37 0.81
C LEU A 93 -0.20 9.85 0.62
N LEU A 94 0.63 10.69 0.04
CA LEU A 94 2.06 10.48 -0.15
C LEU A 94 2.80 11.81 0.03
N VAL A 95 3.91 11.81 0.81
CA VAL A 95 4.79 12.96 0.95
C VAL A 95 5.95 12.88 -0.05
N VAL A 96 6.28 14.02 -0.62
CA VAL A 96 7.37 14.21 -1.58
C VAL A 96 8.29 15.31 -1.06
N ALA A 97 9.59 15.10 -1.08
CA ALA A 97 10.59 16.09 -0.72
C ALA A 97 10.94 16.97 -1.93
N LYS A 98 10.86 18.29 -1.76
CA LYS A 98 11.29 19.27 -2.78
C LYS A 98 12.75 19.61 -2.62
N THR A 99 13.27 19.60 -1.39
CA THR A 99 14.66 19.92 -1.08
C THR A 99 15.43 18.73 -0.51
N ASP A 100 16.74 18.77 -0.58
CA ASP A 100 17.61 17.72 -0.05
C ASP A 100 17.53 17.64 1.48
N LEU A 101 17.34 18.79 2.16
CA LEU A 101 17.08 18.84 3.60
C LEU A 101 15.79 18.07 3.95
N ALA A 102 14.71 18.33 3.22
CA ALA A 102 13.45 17.65 3.42
C ALA A 102 13.56 16.15 3.14
N PHE A 103 14.28 15.77 2.07
CA PHE A 103 14.52 14.37 1.76
C PHE A 103 15.25 13.64 2.89
N ALA A 104 16.37 14.19 3.39
CA ALA A 104 17.14 13.59 4.46
C ALA A 104 16.32 13.46 5.77
N GLY A 105 15.60 14.53 6.15
CA GLY A 105 14.76 14.55 7.34
C GLY A 105 13.60 13.57 7.29
N LEU A 106 12.85 13.53 6.17
CA LEU A 106 11.76 12.57 5.98
C LEU A 106 12.29 11.14 5.91
N ALA A 107 13.36 10.86 5.15
CA ALA A 107 13.97 9.54 5.07
C ALA A 107 14.40 9.01 6.44
N SER A 108 14.97 9.88 7.29
CA SER A 108 15.29 9.55 8.69
C SER A 108 14.05 9.15 9.48
N GLN A 109 12.95 9.92 9.42
CA GLN A 109 11.71 9.61 10.12
C GLN A 109 11.09 8.30 9.64
N PHE A 110 11.10 8.01 8.32
CA PHE A 110 10.66 6.72 7.79
C PHE A 110 11.55 5.56 8.28
N HIS A 111 12.85 5.78 8.39
CA HIS A 111 13.80 4.78 8.91
C HIS A 111 13.58 4.50 10.40
N GLN A 112 13.33 5.54 11.19
CA GLN A 112 13.06 5.46 12.63
C GLN A 112 11.63 5.01 12.97
N HIS A 113 10.78 4.84 11.95
CA HIS A 113 9.36 4.47 12.11
C HIS A 113 8.53 5.48 12.91
N SER A 114 8.90 6.76 12.89
CA SER A 114 8.21 7.85 13.59
C SER A 114 7.08 8.49 12.77
N VAL A 115 6.94 8.13 11.50
CA VAL A 115 5.87 8.62 10.61
C VAL A 115 4.57 7.87 10.91
N ASP A 116 3.50 8.59 11.27
CA ASP A 116 2.15 8.00 11.42
C ASP A 116 1.49 7.79 10.05
N ARG A 117 1.16 6.54 9.74
CA ARG A 117 0.54 6.13 8.48
C ARG A 117 -0.62 5.23 8.75
N LYS A 118 -1.84 5.73 8.48
CA LYS A 118 -3.06 4.95 8.63
C LYS A 118 -3.74 4.74 7.30
N TYR A 119 -4.14 3.51 7.08
CA TYR A 119 -4.82 3.06 5.87
C TYR A 119 -6.20 2.55 6.23
N LEU A 120 -7.17 2.83 5.40
CA LEU A 120 -8.49 2.20 5.45
C LEU A 120 -8.55 1.08 4.43
N ALA A 121 -9.07 -0.07 4.84
CA ALA A 121 -9.24 -1.21 3.96
C ALA A 121 -10.58 -1.92 4.21
N PHE A 122 -11.19 -2.43 3.13
CA PHE A 122 -12.30 -3.38 3.23
C PHE A 122 -11.77 -4.79 3.05
N VAL A 123 -12.11 -5.68 3.98
CA VAL A 123 -11.64 -7.07 3.99
C VAL A 123 -12.80 -8.06 4.01
N HIS A 124 -12.54 -9.26 3.51
CA HIS A 124 -13.46 -10.38 3.61
C HIS A 124 -13.52 -10.90 5.05
N GLY A 125 -14.74 -11.11 5.55
CA GLY A 125 -14.98 -11.61 6.90
C GLY A 125 -14.72 -10.57 8.01
N THR A 126 -14.63 -11.04 9.24
CA THR A 126 -14.39 -10.20 10.42
C THR A 126 -13.21 -10.72 11.22
N LEU A 127 -12.25 -9.83 11.49
CA LEU A 127 -11.18 -10.13 12.41
C LEU A 127 -11.68 -9.93 13.84
N SER A 128 -11.53 -10.96 14.66
CA SER A 128 -11.96 -10.92 16.08
C SER A 128 -10.93 -11.56 16.99
N GLN A 129 -10.70 -10.96 18.15
CA GLN A 129 -9.89 -11.55 19.21
C GLN A 129 -10.43 -12.89 19.72
N PHE A 130 -11.70 -13.20 19.44
CA PHE A 130 -12.34 -14.47 19.80
C PHE A 130 -12.16 -15.56 18.72
N ASP A 131 -11.63 -15.20 17.52
CA ASP A 131 -11.37 -16.17 16.47
C ASP A 131 -10.18 -17.07 16.84
N ARG A 132 -10.50 -18.35 17.13
CA ARG A 132 -9.50 -19.37 17.45
C ARG A 132 -8.49 -19.62 16.32
N LYS A 133 -8.85 -19.35 15.08
CA LYS A 133 -7.96 -19.50 13.93
C LYS A 133 -6.91 -18.38 13.92
N LEU A 134 -7.32 -17.14 14.16
CA LEU A 134 -6.39 -16.00 14.26
C LEU A 134 -5.38 -16.17 15.39
N LYS A 135 -5.81 -16.71 16.54
CA LYS A 135 -4.91 -16.99 17.70
C LYS A 135 -3.79 -17.99 17.37
N LYS A 136 -3.98 -18.83 16.35
CA LYS A 136 -2.98 -19.82 15.91
C LYS A 136 -2.04 -19.31 14.82
N VAL A 137 -2.30 -18.13 14.27
CA VAL A 137 -1.45 -17.54 13.22
C VAL A 137 -0.18 -16.99 13.86
N SER A 138 0.97 -17.44 13.38
CA SER A 138 2.27 -16.96 13.87
C SER A 138 2.40 -15.44 13.69
N GLY A 139 2.93 -14.76 14.70
CA GLY A 139 3.17 -13.32 14.69
C GLY A 139 1.93 -12.47 14.98
N VAL A 140 0.80 -13.06 15.36
CA VAL A 140 -0.42 -12.35 15.77
C VAL A 140 -0.45 -12.13 17.27
N VAL A 141 -0.67 -10.89 17.69
CA VAL A 141 -0.85 -10.50 19.11
C VAL A 141 -2.08 -9.60 19.18
N PHE A 142 -2.95 -9.85 20.16
CA PHE A 142 -4.10 -9.00 20.48
C PHE A 142 -3.67 -8.00 21.56
N GLU A 143 -3.72 -6.72 21.22
CA GLU A 143 -3.34 -5.61 22.11
C GLU A 143 -4.51 -5.21 23.02
N SER A 144 -4.20 -4.62 24.18
CA SER A 144 -5.22 -4.23 25.18
C SER A 144 -6.18 -3.13 24.69
N ASP A 145 -5.78 -2.36 23.70
CA ASP A 145 -6.59 -1.31 23.08
C ASP A 145 -7.51 -1.83 21.94
N GLY A 146 -7.62 -3.15 21.80
CA GLY A 146 -8.45 -3.81 20.80
C GLY A 146 -7.80 -3.97 19.43
N ARG A 147 -6.56 -3.52 19.25
CA ARG A 147 -5.81 -3.74 18.01
C ARG A 147 -5.28 -5.16 17.91
N ILE A 148 -5.14 -5.60 16.67
CA ILE A 148 -4.49 -6.85 16.29
C ILE A 148 -3.15 -6.48 15.66
N ARG A 149 -2.06 -6.76 16.36
CA ARG A 149 -0.71 -6.58 15.85
C ARG A 149 -0.29 -7.83 15.08
N VAL A 150 0.10 -7.62 13.82
CA VAL A 150 0.61 -8.67 12.94
C VAL A 150 2.07 -8.39 12.64
N SER A 151 2.94 -9.32 12.99
CA SER A 151 4.38 -9.22 12.74
C SER A 151 4.90 -10.45 12.01
N GLY A 152 5.87 -10.24 11.10
CA GLY A 152 6.48 -11.33 10.35
C GLY A 152 7.57 -10.82 9.42
N ARG A 153 8.22 -11.72 8.69
CA ARG A 153 9.19 -11.37 7.66
C ARG A 153 8.52 -11.42 6.29
N ILE A 154 8.48 -10.32 5.56
CA ILE A 154 7.92 -10.28 4.21
C ILE A 154 9.04 -10.40 3.19
N GLY A 155 8.91 -11.39 2.32
CA GLY A 155 9.81 -11.67 1.22
C GLY A 155 9.06 -12.12 -0.03
N ARG A 156 9.77 -12.37 -1.13
CA ARG A 156 9.17 -12.89 -2.36
C ARG A 156 8.63 -14.30 -2.14
N HIS A 157 7.43 -14.56 -2.65
CA HIS A 157 6.82 -15.89 -2.58
C HIS A 157 7.66 -16.90 -3.36
N LYS A 158 7.91 -18.09 -2.78
CA LYS A 158 8.83 -19.10 -3.35
C LYS A 158 8.46 -19.53 -4.77
N LEU A 159 7.15 -19.71 -5.06
CA LEU A 159 6.65 -20.19 -6.34
C LEU A 159 6.10 -19.08 -7.25
N HIS A 160 5.50 -18.04 -6.68
CA HIS A 160 4.83 -16.97 -7.44
C HIS A 160 5.62 -15.67 -7.36
N ARG A 161 6.57 -15.45 -8.25
CA ARG A 161 7.51 -14.30 -8.23
C ARG A 161 6.83 -12.92 -8.20
N LYS A 162 5.61 -12.79 -8.67
CA LYS A 162 4.80 -11.54 -8.59
C LYS A 162 4.18 -11.30 -7.22
N LYS A 163 4.19 -12.28 -6.32
CA LYS A 163 3.63 -12.19 -4.96
C LYS A 163 4.72 -12.06 -3.91
N MET A 164 4.36 -11.36 -2.83
CA MET A 164 5.09 -11.38 -1.56
C MET A 164 4.39 -12.35 -0.60
N ALA A 165 5.09 -12.82 0.41
CA ALA A 165 4.53 -13.71 1.44
C ALA A 165 5.17 -13.43 2.80
N VAL A 166 4.48 -13.79 3.89
CA VAL A 166 5.10 -13.93 5.20
C VAL A 166 5.92 -15.21 5.20
N LEU A 167 7.19 -15.10 5.55
CA LEU A 167 8.17 -16.19 5.54
C LEU A 167 8.77 -16.34 6.95
N GLU A 168 9.16 -17.55 7.33
CA GLU A 168 9.74 -17.82 8.65
C GLU A 168 11.15 -17.22 8.79
N ASN A 169 12.06 -17.54 7.85
CA ASN A 169 13.48 -17.24 7.98
C ASN A 169 14.03 -16.23 6.95
N LEU A 170 13.25 -15.87 5.94
CA LEU A 170 13.67 -15.00 4.85
C LEU A 170 12.80 -13.75 4.77
N GLY A 171 13.35 -12.68 4.17
CA GLY A 171 12.63 -11.42 4.02
C GLY A 171 12.94 -10.41 5.10
N ARG A 172 12.22 -9.28 5.05
CA ARG A 172 12.44 -8.11 5.92
C ARG A 172 11.34 -8.04 6.97
N HIS A 173 11.69 -7.71 8.21
CA HIS A 173 10.73 -7.54 9.29
C HIS A 173 9.65 -6.51 8.93
N ALA A 174 8.40 -6.86 9.25
CA ALA A 174 7.21 -6.07 8.95
C ALA A 174 6.24 -6.12 10.12
N VAL A 175 5.65 -4.97 10.48
CA VAL A 175 4.65 -4.85 11.55
C VAL A 175 3.50 -3.98 11.07
N THR A 176 2.28 -4.51 11.22
CA THR A 176 1.02 -3.81 10.95
C THR A 176 0.09 -3.97 12.15
N ARG A 177 -0.46 -2.86 12.66
CA ARG A 177 -1.55 -2.88 13.65
C ARG A 177 -2.87 -2.68 12.95
N ILE A 178 -3.86 -3.47 13.29
CA ILE A 178 -5.18 -3.51 12.66
C ILE A 178 -6.24 -3.22 13.71
N LEU A 179 -7.12 -2.26 13.44
CA LEU A 179 -8.31 -1.99 14.23
C LEU A 179 -9.54 -2.23 13.36
N VAL A 180 -10.47 -3.05 13.81
CA VAL A 180 -11.77 -3.23 13.14
C VAL A 180 -12.66 -2.07 13.53
N THR A 181 -12.99 -1.21 12.55
CA THR A 181 -13.83 -0.02 12.77
C THR A 181 -15.30 -0.30 12.56
N LYS A 182 -15.63 -1.21 11.63
CA LYS A 182 -17.02 -1.61 11.35
C LYS A 182 -17.07 -3.00 10.73
N SER A 183 -18.08 -3.80 11.12
CA SER A 183 -18.36 -5.10 10.52
C SER A 183 -19.70 -5.06 9.79
N PHE A 184 -19.77 -5.74 8.64
CA PHE A 184 -20.93 -5.77 7.74
C PHE A 184 -21.46 -7.20 7.58
N GLY A 185 -22.78 -7.32 7.47
CA GLY A 185 -23.48 -8.58 7.33
C GLY A 185 -24.60 -8.70 8.34
N THR A 186 -25.28 -9.86 8.37
CA THR A 186 -26.39 -10.12 9.31
C THR A 186 -25.89 -10.28 10.75
N LYS A 187 -26.84 -10.33 11.70
CA LYS A 187 -26.52 -10.60 13.13
C LYS A 187 -25.72 -11.88 13.29
N ASP A 188 -26.10 -12.91 12.55
CA ASP A 188 -25.52 -14.26 12.67
C ASP A 188 -24.28 -14.47 11.81
N SER A 189 -24.06 -13.64 10.78
CA SER A 189 -22.98 -13.82 9.82
C SER A 189 -22.38 -12.50 9.34
N LYS A 190 -21.28 -12.10 9.94
CA LYS A 190 -20.47 -10.97 9.44
C LYS A 190 -19.59 -11.44 8.27
N ILE A 191 -19.73 -10.78 7.13
CA ILE A 191 -19.12 -11.20 5.86
C ILE A 191 -18.04 -10.29 5.35
N ALA A 192 -17.96 -9.08 5.86
CA ALA A 192 -16.94 -8.08 5.53
C ALA A 192 -16.65 -7.16 6.73
N SER A 193 -15.52 -6.49 6.70
CA SER A 193 -15.17 -5.45 7.68
C SER A 193 -14.45 -4.28 7.02
N LEU A 194 -14.72 -3.08 7.53
CA LEU A 194 -13.85 -1.92 7.38
C LEU A 194 -12.84 -1.93 8.52
N ILE A 195 -11.59 -1.80 8.19
CA ILE A 195 -10.49 -1.81 9.13
C ILE A 195 -9.57 -0.60 8.93
N GLU A 196 -8.97 -0.12 10.00
CA GLU A 196 -7.83 0.78 10.00
C GLU A 196 -6.56 -0.05 10.15
N CYS A 197 -5.57 0.19 9.28
CA CYS A 197 -4.24 -0.42 9.38
C CYS A 197 -3.21 0.67 9.65
N GLN A 198 -2.51 0.59 10.79
CA GLN A 198 -1.37 1.45 11.10
C GLN A 198 -0.06 0.72 10.80
N LEU A 199 0.82 1.39 10.08
CA LEU A 199 2.10 0.82 9.63
C LEU A 199 3.27 1.31 10.48
N GLU A 200 4.00 0.39 11.13
CA GLU A 200 5.33 0.69 11.65
C GLU A 200 6.39 0.61 10.54
N THR A 201 6.30 -0.39 9.69
CA THR A 201 7.21 -0.63 8.56
C THR A 201 6.48 -0.42 7.23
N GLY A 202 7.23 -0.29 6.11
CA GLY A 202 6.66 -0.12 4.78
C GLY A 202 7.27 -1.11 3.77
N ARG A 203 6.91 -2.41 3.84
CA ARG A 203 7.38 -3.41 2.89
C ARG A 203 6.43 -3.50 1.69
N THR A 204 6.95 -3.95 0.56
CA THR A 204 6.14 -4.15 -0.65
C THR A 204 4.90 -4.98 -0.34
N HIS A 205 3.71 -4.46 -0.68
CA HIS A 205 2.40 -5.08 -0.47
C HIS A 205 2.10 -5.44 1.01
N GLN A 206 2.73 -4.80 1.99
CA GLN A 206 2.73 -5.25 3.39
C GLN A 206 1.34 -5.50 3.96
N ILE A 207 0.42 -4.53 3.89
CA ILE A 207 -0.95 -4.68 4.41
C ILE A 207 -1.66 -5.83 3.69
N ARG A 208 -1.54 -5.90 2.38
CA ARG A 208 -2.17 -6.93 1.53
C ARG A 208 -1.70 -8.33 1.89
N VAL A 209 -0.38 -8.49 2.11
CA VAL A 209 0.26 -9.75 2.50
C VAL A 209 -0.14 -10.16 3.91
N HIS A 210 -0.12 -9.24 4.88
CA HIS A 210 -0.51 -9.53 6.26
C HIS A 210 -1.99 -9.95 6.33
N LEU A 211 -2.90 -9.22 5.67
CA LEU A 211 -4.31 -9.57 5.65
C LEU A 211 -4.58 -10.90 4.94
N HIS A 212 -3.87 -11.19 3.85
CA HIS A 212 -3.92 -12.50 3.20
C HIS A 212 -3.43 -13.63 4.12
N HIS A 213 -2.34 -13.40 4.84
CA HIS A 213 -1.79 -14.34 5.83
C HIS A 213 -2.78 -14.65 6.98
N LEU A 214 -3.57 -13.66 7.38
CA LEU A 214 -4.65 -13.82 8.36
C LEU A 214 -5.90 -14.55 7.79
N GLY A 215 -5.96 -14.77 6.47
CA GLY A 215 -7.15 -15.33 5.81
C GLY A 215 -8.25 -14.30 5.51
N HIS A 216 -7.97 -13.01 5.72
CA HIS A 216 -8.88 -11.88 5.53
C HIS A 216 -8.38 -10.94 4.43
N SER A 217 -8.25 -11.45 3.20
CA SER A 217 -7.77 -10.66 2.06
C SER A 217 -8.61 -9.40 1.82
N ILE A 218 -7.98 -8.35 1.28
CA ILE A 218 -8.66 -7.12 0.90
C ILE A 218 -9.65 -7.39 -0.23
N ILE A 219 -10.83 -6.81 -0.13
CA ILE A 219 -11.87 -6.89 -1.16
C ILE A 219 -11.34 -6.25 -2.45
N GLY A 220 -11.54 -6.93 -3.59
CA GLY A 220 -11.08 -6.47 -4.91
C GLY A 220 -9.58 -6.67 -5.20
N ASP A 221 -8.79 -7.22 -4.26
CA ASP A 221 -7.35 -7.45 -4.50
C ASP A 221 -7.13 -8.55 -5.55
N GLN A 222 -6.61 -8.16 -6.72
CA GLN A 222 -6.38 -9.07 -7.85
C GLN A 222 -5.19 -10.02 -7.64
N THR A 223 -4.30 -9.71 -6.69
CA THR A 223 -3.08 -10.48 -6.43
C THR A 223 -3.25 -11.45 -5.27
N TYR A 224 -3.83 -10.97 -4.16
CA TYR A 224 -3.98 -11.71 -2.91
C TYR A 224 -5.43 -12.04 -2.57
N GLY A 225 -6.38 -11.61 -3.40
CA GLY A 225 -7.79 -11.92 -3.23
C GLY A 225 -8.02 -13.43 -3.22
N ASN A 226 -8.94 -13.87 -2.39
CA ASN A 226 -9.31 -15.27 -2.33
C ASN A 226 -10.19 -15.60 -3.56
N THR A 227 -9.81 -16.58 -4.35
CA THR A 227 -10.62 -17.09 -5.47
C THR A 227 -11.96 -17.67 -5.00
N LYS A 228 -12.04 -18.09 -3.74
CA LYS A 228 -13.29 -18.38 -3.06
C LYS A 228 -13.85 -17.05 -2.54
N LYS A 229 -14.75 -16.45 -3.28
CA LYS A 229 -15.44 -15.17 -3.02
C LYS A 229 -16.23 -15.17 -1.69
N GLY A 230 -15.80 -15.80 -0.62
CA GLY A 230 -16.46 -15.84 0.66
C GLY A 230 -17.99 -15.84 0.58
N ASN A 231 -18.69 -15.49 1.64
CA ASN A 231 -20.17 -15.38 1.61
C ASN A 231 -20.69 -14.13 0.85
N LEU A 232 -19.79 -13.21 0.42
CA LEU A 232 -20.19 -12.01 -0.34
C LEU A 232 -20.86 -12.33 -1.67
N HIS A 233 -20.47 -13.44 -2.35
CA HIS A 233 -21.06 -13.83 -3.64
C HIS A 233 -22.56 -14.11 -3.58
N LYS A 234 -23.13 -14.33 -2.41
CA LYS A 234 -24.57 -14.49 -2.22
C LYS A 234 -25.38 -13.22 -2.46
N PHE A 235 -24.72 -12.05 -2.45
CA PHE A 235 -25.34 -10.74 -2.59
C PHE A 235 -25.01 -10.13 -3.95
N LYS A 236 -25.93 -10.24 -4.93
CA LYS A 236 -25.71 -9.84 -6.33
C LYS A 236 -25.24 -8.37 -6.48
N GLN A 237 -25.86 -7.45 -5.75
CA GLN A 237 -25.51 -6.03 -5.82
C GLN A 237 -24.08 -5.75 -5.33
N ILE A 238 -23.66 -6.42 -4.24
CA ILE A 238 -22.30 -6.29 -3.70
C ILE A 238 -21.29 -6.85 -4.67
N ASN A 239 -21.57 -7.99 -5.32
CA ASN A 239 -20.68 -8.54 -6.34
C ASN A 239 -20.44 -7.57 -7.48
N GLN A 240 -21.50 -6.92 -7.98
CA GLN A 240 -21.36 -5.91 -9.04
C GLN A 240 -20.48 -4.74 -8.58
N THR A 241 -20.66 -4.26 -7.35
CA THR A 241 -19.81 -3.21 -6.78
C THR A 241 -18.35 -3.64 -6.67
N ILE A 242 -18.09 -4.88 -6.22
CA ILE A 242 -16.73 -5.44 -6.12
C ILE A 242 -16.11 -5.64 -7.52
N ASP A 243 -16.87 -6.14 -8.47
CA ASP A 243 -16.40 -6.36 -9.85
C ASP A 243 -16.07 -5.03 -10.55
N ASN A 244 -16.79 -3.95 -10.22
CA ASN A 244 -16.53 -2.60 -10.72
C ASN A 244 -15.31 -1.94 -10.07
N LEU A 245 -14.95 -2.32 -8.84
CA LEU A 245 -13.80 -1.76 -8.12
C LEU A 245 -12.47 -2.06 -8.81
N LYS A 246 -12.29 -3.27 -9.36
CA LYS A 246 -11.12 -3.76 -10.13
C LYS A 246 -9.75 -3.58 -9.46
N ARG A 247 -9.71 -3.23 -8.18
CA ARG A 247 -8.50 -2.97 -7.39
C ARG A 247 -8.71 -3.35 -5.93
N GLN A 248 -7.61 -3.46 -5.17
CA GLN A 248 -7.72 -3.58 -3.72
C GLN A 248 -8.44 -2.36 -3.12
N ALA A 249 -9.46 -2.59 -2.29
CA ALA A 249 -10.13 -1.56 -1.50
C ALA A 249 -9.21 -1.10 -0.35
N LEU A 250 -8.13 -0.39 -0.71
CA LEU A 250 -7.09 0.10 0.19
C LEU A 250 -6.78 1.56 -0.11
N HIS A 251 -6.74 2.39 0.93
CA HIS A 251 -6.55 3.83 0.84
C HIS A 251 -5.65 4.33 1.96
N ALA A 252 -4.59 5.07 1.63
CA ALA A 252 -3.70 5.74 2.58
C ALA A 252 -4.41 7.01 3.11
N ALA A 253 -5.17 6.86 4.20
CA ALA A 253 -6.10 7.87 4.67
C ALA A 253 -5.46 8.95 5.55
N THR A 254 -4.41 8.62 6.31
CA THR A 254 -3.73 9.57 7.20
C THR A 254 -2.22 9.47 7.05
N LEU A 255 -1.57 10.63 7.05
CA LEU A 255 -0.12 10.76 7.03
C LEU A 255 0.30 11.86 7.99
N GLY A 256 1.10 11.50 9.02
CA GLY A 256 1.60 12.44 10.02
C GLY A 256 3.12 12.28 10.20
N PHE A 257 3.82 13.41 10.31
CA PHE A 257 5.28 13.46 10.47
C PHE A 257 5.71 14.84 11.00
N PHE A 258 6.94 14.94 11.50
CA PHE A 258 7.53 16.23 11.83
C PHE A 258 8.07 16.92 10.57
N HIS A 259 7.71 18.18 10.37
CA HIS A 259 8.22 18.97 9.25
C HIS A 259 9.75 19.06 9.32
N PRO A 260 10.51 18.69 8.26
CA PRO A 260 11.97 18.54 8.34
C PRO A 260 12.74 19.81 8.71
N LYS A 261 12.18 20.97 8.41
CA LYS A 261 12.82 22.26 8.65
C LYS A 261 12.32 22.93 9.93
N THR A 262 11.00 22.96 10.16
CA THR A 262 10.40 23.68 11.31
C THR A 262 10.29 22.79 12.54
N ASN A 263 10.37 21.48 12.39
CA ASN A 263 10.15 20.47 13.42
C ASN A 263 8.73 20.52 14.04
N GLU A 264 7.77 21.12 13.35
CA GLU A 264 6.36 21.11 13.73
C GLU A 264 5.72 19.80 13.30
N TRP A 265 4.79 19.26 14.11
CA TRP A 265 4.02 18.10 13.75
C TRP A 265 2.96 18.46 12.72
N LEU A 266 3.03 17.86 11.55
CA LEU A 266 2.02 17.96 10.49
C LEU A 266 1.22 16.67 10.40
N SER A 267 -0.10 16.78 10.24
CA SER A 267 -0.98 15.63 10.03
C SER A 267 -2.02 15.94 8.97
N PHE A 268 -2.11 15.08 7.99
CA PHE A 268 -3.01 15.21 6.85
C PHE A 268 -3.97 14.02 6.79
N SER A 269 -5.19 14.26 6.33
CA SER A 269 -6.17 13.21 6.09
C SER A 269 -6.83 13.39 4.73
N SER A 270 -7.16 12.28 4.09
CA SER A 270 -7.94 12.29 2.85
C SER A 270 -9.17 11.38 2.97
N LYS A 271 -10.24 11.80 2.30
CA LYS A 271 -11.48 11.02 2.24
C LYS A 271 -11.27 9.79 1.35
N VAL A 272 -11.95 8.69 1.67
CA VAL A 272 -11.97 7.53 0.79
C VAL A 272 -12.52 7.90 -0.59
N PRO A 273 -11.94 7.39 -1.68
CA PRO A 273 -12.40 7.68 -3.02
C PRO A 273 -13.79 7.08 -3.30
N ALA A 274 -14.47 7.61 -4.33
CA ALA A 274 -15.86 7.31 -4.64
C ALA A 274 -16.17 5.80 -4.79
N ASP A 275 -15.27 5.03 -5.37
CA ASP A 275 -15.41 3.57 -5.53
C ASP A 275 -15.44 2.84 -4.17
N MET A 276 -14.60 3.24 -3.21
CA MET A 276 -14.62 2.69 -1.85
C MET A 276 -15.81 3.21 -1.05
N ALA A 277 -16.26 4.45 -1.27
CA ALA A 277 -17.49 4.98 -0.66
C ALA A 277 -18.71 4.19 -1.15
N THR A 278 -18.79 3.90 -2.45
CA THR A 278 -19.86 3.06 -3.02
C THR A 278 -19.86 1.65 -2.40
N LEU A 279 -18.67 1.05 -2.21
CA LEU A 279 -18.56 -0.24 -1.54
C LEU A 279 -19.05 -0.17 -0.08
N TYR A 280 -18.68 0.90 0.65
CA TYR A 280 -19.17 1.14 2.01
C TYR A 280 -20.71 1.14 2.06
N TYR A 281 -21.35 1.95 1.23
CA TYR A 281 -22.81 2.05 1.21
C TYR A 281 -23.49 0.72 0.83
N SER A 282 -22.94 0.00 -0.14
CA SER A 282 -23.46 -1.32 -0.54
C SER A 282 -23.36 -2.35 0.60
N LEU A 283 -22.27 -2.34 1.35
CA LEU A 283 -22.09 -3.22 2.51
C LEU A 283 -22.97 -2.80 3.70
N ASP A 284 -23.18 -1.50 3.89
CA ASP A 284 -23.96 -0.97 5.01
C ASP A 284 -25.45 -1.31 4.90
N GLN A 285 -25.96 -1.45 3.69
CA GLN A 285 -27.33 -1.92 3.47
C GLN A 285 -27.58 -3.33 4.04
N LEU A 286 -26.56 -4.17 4.15
CA LEU A 286 -26.70 -5.51 4.75
C LEU A 286 -27.02 -5.46 6.24
N ASN A 287 -26.54 -4.41 6.93
CA ASN A 287 -26.81 -4.24 8.37
C ASN A 287 -28.23 -3.69 8.64
N LYS A 288 -28.90 -3.15 7.61
CA LYS A 288 -30.23 -2.54 7.74
C LYS A 288 -31.38 -3.50 7.39
N ASN A 289 -31.06 -4.61 6.73
CA ASN A 289 -32.05 -5.60 6.27
C ASN A 289 -32.24 -6.75 7.29
N ASP A 290 -31.74 -6.59 8.50
CA ASP A 290 -31.97 -7.40 9.69
C ASP A 290 -32.90 -6.63 10.66
#